data_0402e265321979cc4c9642632e5315aa
#
_entry.id   0402e265321979cc4c9642632e5315aa
#
_cell.length_a   1.000
_cell.length_b   1.000
_cell.length_c   1.000
_cell.angle_alpha   90.00
_cell.angle_beta   90.00
_cell.angle_gamma   90.00
#
_symmetry.space_group_name_H-M   'P 1'
#
loop_
_entity.id
_entity.type
_entity.pdbx_description
1 polymer ?
#
loop_
_entity_poly.entity_id
_entity_poly.type
_entity_poly.pdbx_seq_one_letter_code
_entity_poly.pdbx_strand_id
1 'polypeptide(L)'
;MAQDKTPQERLQEEQEHKEHVHHTKINAAAIADHILGNLHTLHVKLHQYHWYVKGPHFFLLHEKLEELYNANEEWFDTIAERLLTSGHKPASTTAEFEKYTMLSEDPADKYLKAEEMIENVIEDFRSTREFTVRAIRLAQEEGDDALEDTLIAFKDHLDENIWMLQAFLGKEALEDDDAYEDDDED
;
A
#
# COMPACT_ATOMS: atom_id res chain seq x y z
N MET A 1 7.94 -26.49 33.74
CA MET A 1 7.03 -26.49 32.57
C MET A 1 6.66 -25.05 32.35
N ALA A 2 7.07 -24.45 31.25
CA ALA A 2 6.62 -23.12 30.88
C ALA A 2 5.10 -23.22 30.64
N GLN A 3 4.29 -22.45 31.39
CA GLN A 3 2.87 -22.35 31.12
C GLN A 3 2.71 -21.83 29.67
N ASP A 4 1.97 -22.54 28.82
CA ASP A 4 1.63 -22.06 27.48
C ASP A 4 0.80 -20.79 27.64
N LYS A 5 1.35 -19.68 27.12
CA LYS A 5 0.70 -18.37 27.13
C LYS A 5 -0.61 -18.44 26.35
N THR A 6 -1.64 -17.80 26.88
CA THR A 6 -2.92 -17.63 26.18
C THR A 6 -2.76 -16.78 24.91
N PRO A 7 -3.69 -16.84 23.95
CA PRO A 7 -3.68 -15.96 22.77
C PRO A 7 -3.61 -14.47 23.13
N GLN A 8 -4.31 -14.05 24.17
CA GLN A 8 -4.33 -12.65 24.64
C GLN A 8 -2.98 -12.21 25.22
N GLU A 9 -2.32 -13.05 26.01
CA GLU A 9 -0.98 -12.75 26.52
C GLU A 9 0.06 -12.66 25.40
N ARG A 10 -0.04 -13.50 24.37
CA ARG A 10 0.83 -13.43 23.18
C ARG A 10 0.59 -12.15 22.38
N LEU A 11 -0.68 -11.76 22.18
CA LEU A 11 -1.05 -10.54 21.49
C LEU A 11 -0.53 -9.29 22.24
N GLN A 12 -0.67 -9.27 23.55
CA GLN A 12 -0.17 -8.16 24.36
C GLN A 12 1.34 -8.00 24.23
N GLU A 13 2.10 -9.08 24.31
CA GLU A 13 3.56 -9.06 24.13
C GLU A 13 3.97 -8.59 22.73
N GLU A 14 3.22 -8.99 21.70
CA GLU A 14 3.43 -8.53 20.34
C GLU A 14 3.20 -7.03 20.19
N GLN A 15 2.10 -6.53 20.77
CA GLN A 15 1.77 -5.09 20.73
C GLN A 15 2.83 -4.26 21.47
N GLU A 16 3.24 -4.70 22.68
CA GLU A 16 4.31 -4.05 23.44
C GLU A 16 5.64 -4.04 22.66
N HIS A 17 5.95 -5.13 21.95
CA HIS A 17 7.14 -5.20 21.09
C HIS A 17 7.03 -4.25 19.90
N LYS A 18 5.91 -4.22 19.19
CA LYS A 18 5.68 -3.30 18.06
C LYS A 18 5.75 -1.84 18.49
N GLU A 19 5.15 -1.48 19.62
CA GLU A 19 5.25 -0.12 20.17
C GLU A 19 6.70 0.23 20.53
N HIS A 20 7.44 -0.69 21.13
CA HIS A 20 8.84 -0.47 21.45
C HIS A 20 9.68 -0.22 20.18
N VAL A 21 9.49 -1.02 19.13
CA VAL A 21 10.18 -0.87 17.83
C VAL A 21 9.84 0.49 17.21
N HIS A 22 8.57 0.88 17.20
CA HIS A 22 8.14 2.18 16.68
C HIS A 22 8.80 3.37 17.39
N HIS A 23 9.06 3.26 18.70
CA HIS A 23 9.65 4.33 19.49
C HIS A 23 11.18 4.32 19.53
N THR A 24 11.83 3.20 19.20
CA THR A 24 13.30 3.07 19.35
C THR A 24 14.03 2.98 18.03
N LYS A 25 13.63 2.07 17.15
CA LYS A 25 14.22 1.88 15.83
C LYS A 25 13.18 1.27 14.90
N ILE A 26 12.57 2.12 14.07
CA ILE A 26 11.64 1.68 13.04
C ILE A 26 12.38 0.71 12.11
N ASN A 27 11.76 -0.43 11.80
CA ASN A 27 12.27 -1.46 10.90
C ASN A 27 11.39 -1.60 9.65
N ALA A 28 11.86 -2.38 8.65
CA ALA A 28 11.16 -2.60 7.40
C ALA A 28 9.75 -3.18 7.62
N ALA A 29 9.61 -4.14 8.55
CA ALA A 29 8.32 -4.76 8.84
C ALA A 29 7.30 -3.77 9.42
N ALA A 30 7.73 -2.83 10.28
CA ALA A 30 6.85 -1.78 10.82
C ALA A 30 6.33 -0.84 9.73
N ILE A 31 7.17 -0.53 8.72
CA ILE A 31 6.72 0.25 7.55
C ILE A 31 5.84 -0.58 6.63
N ALA A 32 6.09 -1.89 6.50
CA ALA A 32 5.27 -2.77 5.69
C ALA A 32 3.84 -2.95 6.27
N ASP A 33 3.63 -2.81 7.58
CA ASP A 33 2.28 -2.76 8.17
C ASP A 33 1.47 -1.55 7.62
N HIS A 34 2.12 -0.40 7.31
CA HIS A 34 1.46 0.72 6.63
C HIS A 34 1.11 0.39 5.17
N ILE A 35 2.00 -0.33 4.47
CA ILE A 35 1.72 -0.80 3.10
C ILE A 35 0.50 -1.73 3.11
N LEU A 36 0.43 -2.70 4.03
CA LEU A 36 -0.72 -3.58 4.17
C LEU A 36 -2.01 -2.82 4.52
N GLY A 37 -1.94 -1.83 5.41
CA GLY A 37 -3.07 -0.95 5.71
C GLY A 37 -3.56 -0.19 4.46
N ASN A 38 -2.64 0.36 3.67
CA ASN A 38 -2.96 1.03 2.41
C ASN A 38 -3.60 0.07 1.40
N LEU A 39 -3.04 -1.13 1.22
CA LEU A 39 -3.58 -2.13 0.30
C LEU A 39 -4.99 -2.59 0.71
N HIS A 40 -5.27 -2.72 2.02
CA HIS A 40 -6.61 -3.00 2.53
C HIS A 40 -7.60 -1.89 2.17
N THR A 41 -7.23 -0.63 2.37
CA THR A 41 -8.06 0.53 2.01
C THR A 41 -8.25 0.63 0.50
N LEU A 42 -7.19 0.44 -0.29
CA LEU A 42 -7.23 0.40 -1.75
C LEU A 42 -8.18 -0.67 -2.29
N HIS A 43 -8.20 -1.86 -1.68
CA HIS A 43 -9.11 -2.94 -2.08
C HIS A 43 -10.57 -2.46 -2.07
N VAL A 44 -11.01 -1.81 -1.00
CA VAL A 44 -12.37 -1.28 -0.87
C VAL A 44 -12.61 -0.12 -1.84
N LYS A 45 -11.67 0.84 -1.91
CA LYS A 45 -11.78 2.04 -2.74
C LYS A 45 -11.80 1.72 -4.24
N LEU A 46 -10.96 0.79 -4.71
CA LEU A 46 -10.96 0.33 -6.09
C LEU A 46 -12.28 -0.36 -6.47
N HIS A 47 -12.88 -1.14 -5.55
CA HIS A 47 -14.21 -1.69 -5.74
C HIS A 47 -15.30 -0.61 -5.82
N GLN A 48 -15.25 0.40 -4.96
CA GLN A 48 -16.17 1.54 -5.03
C GLN A 48 -16.10 2.21 -6.41
N TYR A 49 -14.91 2.48 -6.91
CA TYR A 49 -14.72 3.11 -8.20
C TYR A 49 -15.12 2.18 -9.35
N HIS A 50 -14.78 0.89 -9.31
CA HIS A 50 -15.22 -0.11 -10.28
C HIS A 50 -16.75 -0.18 -10.40
N TRP A 51 -17.48 -0.10 -9.29
CA TRP A 51 -18.94 -0.14 -9.30
C TRP A 51 -19.59 1.15 -9.77
N TYR A 52 -18.98 2.30 -9.49
CA TYR A 52 -19.62 3.60 -9.68
C TYR A 52 -19.07 4.43 -10.84
N VAL A 53 -17.97 4.04 -11.48
CA VAL A 53 -17.44 4.72 -12.66
C VAL A 53 -18.49 4.80 -13.77
N LYS A 54 -18.54 5.92 -14.48
CA LYS A 54 -19.50 6.19 -15.55
C LYS A 54 -18.85 7.01 -16.68
N GLY A 55 -19.47 7.01 -17.82
CA GLY A 55 -19.12 7.88 -18.93
C GLY A 55 -18.57 7.15 -20.17
N PRO A 56 -17.96 7.88 -21.11
CA PRO A 56 -17.53 7.32 -22.40
C PRO A 56 -16.55 6.16 -22.30
N HIS A 57 -15.75 6.13 -21.24
CA HIS A 57 -14.70 5.13 -20.98
C HIS A 57 -15.13 4.05 -19.98
N PHE A 58 -16.42 3.92 -19.70
CA PHE A 58 -16.93 3.00 -18.67
C PHE A 58 -16.37 1.58 -18.80
N PHE A 59 -16.44 0.96 -19.97
CA PHE A 59 -16.01 -0.43 -20.14
C PHE A 59 -14.52 -0.60 -19.91
N LEU A 60 -13.69 0.33 -20.40
CA LEU A 60 -12.25 0.32 -20.21
C LEU A 60 -11.88 0.49 -18.72
N LEU A 61 -12.47 1.48 -18.07
CA LEU A 61 -12.15 1.78 -16.67
C LEU A 61 -12.72 0.73 -15.71
N HIS A 62 -13.91 0.19 -15.99
CA HIS A 62 -14.49 -0.88 -15.20
C HIS A 62 -13.58 -2.12 -15.21
N GLU A 63 -13.08 -2.52 -16.41
CA GLU A 63 -12.13 -3.63 -16.56
C GLU A 63 -10.77 -3.30 -15.91
N LYS A 64 -10.23 -2.09 -16.12
CA LYS A 64 -8.94 -1.69 -15.51
C LYS A 64 -9.00 -1.64 -13.99
N LEU A 65 -10.07 -1.12 -13.42
CA LEU A 65 -10.25 -1.10 -11.96
C LEU A 65 -10.38 -2.51 -11.38
N GLU A 66 -10.99 -3.46 -12.13
CA GLU A 66 -11.02 -4.88 -11.77
C GLU A 66 -9.61 -5.49 -11.76
N GLU A 67 -8.82 -5.22 -12.79
CA GLU A 67 -7.42 -5.65 -12.86
C GLU A 67 -6.62 -5.11 -11.66
N LEU A 68 -6.81 -3.83 -11.32
CA LEU A 68 -6.11 -3.19 -10.22
C LEU A 68 -6.48 -3.80 -8.85
N TYR A 69 -7.76 -4.04 -8.55
CA TYR A 69 -8.10 -4.64 -7.26
C TYR A 69 -7.68 -6.11 -7.14
N ASN A 70 -7.66 -6.86 -8.24
CA ASN A 70 -7.13 -8.22 -8.26
C ASN A 70 -5.61 -8.23 -8.00
N ALA A 71 -4.85 -7.39 -8.68
CA ALA A 71 -3.41 -7.26 -8.44
C ALA A 71 -3.11 -6.77 -7.02
N ASN A 72 -3.93 -5.86 -6.49
CA ASN A 72 -3.83 -5.38 -5.11
C ASN A 72 -3.99 -6.51 -4.09
N GLU A 73 -4.92 -7.44 -4.31
CA GLU A 73 -5.13 -8.63 -3.46
C GLU A 73 -3.92 -9.56 -3.50
N GLU A 74 -3.34 -9.79 -4.68
CA GLU A 74 -2.13 -10.60 -4.83
C GLU A 74 -0.93 -10.00 -4.09
N TRP A 75 -0.74 -8.68 -4.17
CA TRP A 75 0.33 -8.00 -3.45
C TRP A 75 0.10 -7.95 -1.94
N PHE A 76 -1.14 -7.79 -1.50
CA PHE A 76 -1.52 -7.83 -0.09
C PHE A 76 -1.11 -9.16 0.56
N ASP A 77 -1.42 -10.27 -0.09
CA ASP A 77 -1.05 -11.61 0.36
C ASP A 77 0.47 -11.83 0.29
N THR A 78 1.09 -11.50 -0.84
CA THR A 78 2.52 -11.68 -1.09
C THR A 78 3.38 -10.97 -0.02
N ILE A 79 3.05 -9.72 0.30
CA ILE A 79 3.82 -8.94 1.29
C ILE A 79 3.59 -9.49 2.69
N ALA A 80 2.35 -9.83 3.06
CA ALA A 80 2.04 -10.40 4.36
C ALA A 80 2.76 -11.75 4.58
N GLU A 81 2.73 -12.65 3.60
CA GLU A 81 3.44 -13.93 3.65
C GLU A 81 4.96 -13.75 3.69
N ARG A 82 5.50 -12.76 2.95
CA ARG A 82 6.94 -12.45 3.00
C ARG A 82 7.36 -12.03 4.41
N LEU A 83 6.58 -11.18 5.08
CA LEU A 83 6.84 -10.78 6.47
C LEU A 83 6.81 -11.97 7.43
N LEU A 84 5.85 -12.88 7.27
CA LEU A 84 5.77 -14.11 8.09
C LEU A 84 6.99 -14.99 7.88
N THR A 85 7.47 -15.14 6.65
CA THR A 85 8.66 -15.97 6.37
C THR A 85 9.96 -15.35 6.89
N SER A 86 10.02 -14.03 7.07
CA SER A 86 11.11 -13.32 7.77
C SER A 86 10.95 -13.33 9.31
N GLY A 87 9.90 -13.98 9.83
CA GLY A 87 9.68 -14.11 11.28
C GLY A 87 8.92 -12.96 11.91
N HIS A 88 8.41 -12.03 11.12
CA HIS A 88 7.56 -10.94 11.59
C HIS A 88 6.09 -11.38 11.74
N LYS A 89 5.29 -10.53 12.36
CA LYS A 89 3.85 -10.73 12.54
C LYS A 89 3.12 -9.52 11.99
N PRO A 90 2.72 -9.55 10.70
CA PRO A 90 2.02 -8.45 10.09
C PRO A 90 0.65 -8.21 10.73
N ALA A 91 0.11 -7.00 10.55
CA ALA A 91 -1.29 -6.68 10.84
C ALA A 91 -2.20 -7.67 10.11
N SER A 92 -3.31 -8.07 10.74
CA SER A 92 -4.17 -9.15 10.25
C SER A 92 -5.66 -8.95 10.52
N THR A 93 -6.05 -7.80 11.03
CA THR A 93 -7.45 -7.44 11.29
C THR A 93 -7.77 -6.07 10.70
N THR A 94 -9.05 -5.85 10.34
CA THR A 94 -9.52 -4.54 9.84
C THR A 94 -9.14 -3.40 10.77
N ALA A 95 -9.28 -3.58 12.08
CA ALA A 95 -8.93 -2.56 13.06
C ALA A 95 -7.43 -2.23 13.10
N GLU A 96 -6.55 -3.21 12.82
CA GLU A 96 -5.12 -2.97 12.67
C GLU A 96 -4.82 -2.25 11.36
N PHE A 97 -5.44 -2.65 10.25
CA PHE A 97 -5.26 -1.97 8.97
C PHE A 97 -5.73 -0.52 9.02
N GLU A 98 -6.87 -0.23 9.65
CA GLU A 98 -7.36 1.14 9.88
C GLU A 98 -6.38 2.00 10.69
N LYS A 99 -5.63 1.39 11.60
CA LYS A 99 -4.60 2.08 12.39
C LYS A 99 -3.37 2.44 11.56
N TYR A 100 -3.03 1.61 10.57
CA TYR A 100 -1.80 1.76 9.78
C TYR A 100 -2.00 2.44 8.43
N THR A 101 -3.21 2.41 7.86
CA THR A 101 -3.45 3.07 6.58
C THR A 101 -3.22 4.58 6.64
N MET A 102 -2.63 5.12 5.58
CA MET A 102 -2.48 6.55 5.35
C MET A 102 -3.48 7.06 4.31
N LEU A 103 -4.26 6.15 3.75
CA LEU A 103 -5.29 6.47 2.75
C LEU A 103 -6.63 6.70 3.42
N SER A 104 -7.49 7.45 2.74
CA SER A 104 -8.86 7.75 3.18
C SER A 104 -9.88 7.24 2.17
N GLU A 105 -11.05 6.90 2.67
CA GLU A 105 -12.23 6.54 1.90
C GLU A 105 -13.35 7.55 2.16
N ASP A 106 -14.08 7.94 1.13
CA ASP A 106 -15.27 8.76 1.27
C ASP A 106 -16.45 8.11 0.50
N PRO A 107 -17.59 7.87 1.15
CA PRO A 107 -18.78 7.39 0.45
C PRO A 107 -19.30 8.38 -0.62
N ALA A 108 -18.86 9.64 -0.59
CA ALA A 108 -19.19 10.63 -1.62
C ALA A 108 -18.41 10.42 -2.92
N ASP A 109 -17.27 9.73 -2.90
CA ASP A 109 -16.41 9.48 -4.06
C ASP A 109 -17.14 8.72 -5.19
N LYS A 110 -18.20 7.97 -4.85
CA LYS A 110 -19.09 7.34 -5.85
C LYS A 110 -19.78 8.31 -6.81
N TYR A 111 -19.75 9.61 -6.52
CA TYR A 111 -20.32 10.66 -7.37
C TYR A 111 -19.28 11.47 -8.14
N LEU A 112 -17.99 11.17 -7.97
CA LEU A 112 -16.90 11.76 -8.72
C LEU A 112 -17.00 11.43 -10.22
N LYS A 113 -16.38 12.24 -11.05
CA LYS A 113 -16.16 11.91 -12.46
C LYS A 113 -15.10 10.82 -12.57
N ALA A 114 -15.10 10.14 -13.71
CA ALA A 114 -14.16 9.05 -13.97
C ALA A 114 -12.70 9.52 -13.84
N GLU A 115 -12.38 10.69 -14.37
CA GLU A 115 -11.04 11.26 -14.32
C GLU A 115 -10.62 11.55 -12.88
N GLU A 116 -11.49 12.12 -12.05
CA GLU A 116 -11.25 12.40 -10.62
C GLU A 116 -11.03 11.11 -9.81
N MET A 117 -11.75 10.02 -10.15
CA MET A 117 -11.53 8.70 -9.53
C MET A 117 -10.13 8.17 -9.87
N ILE A 118 -9.68 8.34 -11.12
CA ILE A 118 -8.35 7.89 -11.56
C ILE A 118 -7.25 8.75 -10.92
N GLU A 119 -7.44 10.07 -10.82
CA GLU A 119 -6.51 10.94 -10.09
C GLU A 119 -6.34 10.49 -8.64
N ASN A 120 -7.42 10.17 -7.94
CA ASN A 120 -7.36 9.64 -6.57
C ASN A 120 -6.59 8.31 -6.49
N VAL A 121 -6.75 7.40 -7.46
CA VAL A 121 -6.00 6.13 -7.48
C VAL A 121 -4.51 6.40 -7.67
N ILE A 122 -4.13 7.34 -8.53
CA ILE A 122 -2.73 7.74 -8.72
C ILE A 122 -2.12 8.25 -7.42
N GLU A 123 -2.80 9.15 -6.71
CA GLU A 123 -2.31 9.68 -5.43
C GLU A 123 -2.20 8.60 -4.35
N ASP A 124 -3.15 7.67 -4.28
CA ASP A 124 -3.10 6.54 -3.36
C ASP A 124 -1.91 5.61 -3.67
N PHE A 125 -1.61 5.39 -4.95
CA PHE A 125 -0.43 4.61 -5.37
C PHE A 125 0.87 5.36 -5.07
N ARG A 126 0.93 6.68 -5.27
CA ARG A 126 2.09 7.52 -4.90
C ARG A 126 2.35 7.44 -3.40
N SER A 127 1.32 7.63 -2.58
CA SER A 127 1.41 7.50 -1.13
C SER A 127 1.91 6.11 -0.72
N THR A 128 1.38 5.04 -1.31
CA THR A 128 1.80 3.67 -1.01
C THR A 128 3.23 3.41 -1.46
N ARG A 129 3.65 3.95 -2.61
CA ARG A 129 5.02 3.89 -3.13
C ARG A 129 6.03 4.58 -2.19
N GLU A 130 5.68 5.69 -1.59
CA GLU A 130 6.54 6.40 -0.63
C GLU A 130 6.89 5.47 0.57
N PHE A 131 5.89 4.82 1.16
CA PHE A 131 6.11 3.81 2.21
C PHE A 131 6.94 2.63 1.71
N THR A 132 6.69 2.19 0.48
CA THR A 132 7.44 1.09 -0.13
C THR A 132 8.92 1.43 -0.29
N VAL A 133 9.26 2.61 -0.81
CA VAL A 133 10.65 3.10 -0.93
C VAL A 133 11.33 3.17 0.44
N ARG A 134 10.62 3.61 1.46
CA ARG A 134 11.15 3.65 2.83
C ARG A 134 11.40 2.24 3.37
N ALA A 135 10.48 1.31 3.14
CA ALA A 135 10.61 -0.08 3.59
C ALA A 135 11.77 -0.79 2.87
N ILE A 136 11.99 -0.55 1.57
CA ILE A 136 13.13 -1.06 0.79
C ILE A 136 14.46 -0.64 1.44
N ARG A 137 14.63 0.64 1.75
CA ARG A 137 15.86 1.15 2.38
C ARG A 137 16.12 0.48 3.73
N LEU A 138 15.08 0.28 4.54
CA LEU A 138 15.20 -0.38 5.83
C LEU A 138 15.51 -1.87 5.68
N ALA A 139 14.87 -2.60 4.75
CA ALA A 139 15.15 -3.99 4.46
C ALA A 139 16.62 -4.19 4.04
N GLN A 140 17.15 -3.31 3.20
CA GLN A 140 18.55 -3.28 2.80
C GLN A 140 19.48 -3.07 4.01
N GLU A 141 19.18 -2.11 4.88
CA GLU A 141 19.96 -1.86 6.10
C GLU A 141 19.94 -3.05 7.08
N GLU A 142 18.85 -3.80 7.09
CA GLU A 142 18.62 -4.97 7.94
C GLU A 142 19.21 -6.25 7.34
N GLY A 143 19.56 -6.25 6.04
CA GLY A 143 20.05 -7.41 5.31
C GLY A 143 18.98 -8.44 5.02
N ASP A 144 17.71 -8.04 4.93
CA ASP A 144 16.60 -8.89 4.46
C ASP A 144 16.42 -8.74 2.95
N ASP A 145 17.37 -9.35 2.20
CA ASP A 145 17.43 -9.29 0.74
C ASP A 145 16.12 -9.77 0.09
N ALA A 146 15.43 -10.72 0.70
CA ALA A 146 14.21 -11.29 0.14
C ALA A 146 12.99 -10.37 0.34
N LEU A 147 12.93 -9.63 1.45
CA LEU A 147 11.92 -8.58 1.64
C LEU A 147 12.22 -7.39 0.72
N GLU A 148 13.50 -7.00 0.59
CA GLU A 148 13.94 -5.97 -0.34
C GLU A 148 13.50 -6.29 -1.77
N ASP A 149 13.80 -7.48 -2.29
CA ASP A 149 13.41 -7.90 -3.65
C ASP A 149 11.89 -7.88 -3.86
N THR A 150 11.12 -8.36 -2.88
CA THR A 150 9.66 -8.33 -2.94
C THR A 150 9.12 -6.90 -3.03
N LEU A 151 9.66 -6.00 -2.21
CA LEU A 151 9.23 -4.60 -2.19
C LEU A 151 9.70 -3.82 -3.43
N ILE A 152 10.85 -4.15 -4.00
CA ILE A 152 11.31 -3.60 -5.29
C ILE A 152 10.33 -3.98 -6.41
N ALA A 153 9.93 -5.26 -6.48
CA ALA A 153 8.97 -5.72 -7.47
C ALA A 153 7.58 -5.06 -7.28
N PHE A 154 7.17 -4.85 -6.02
CA PHE A 154 5.94 -4.12 -5.73
C PHE A 154 6.02 -2.64 -6.13
N LYS A 155 7.16 -1.98 -5.89
CA LYS A 155 7.39 -0.61 -6.35
C LYS A 155 7.30 -0.48 -7.87
N ASP A 156 7.92 -1.41 -8.60
CA ASP A 156 7.86 -1.44 -10.07
C ASP A 156 6.41 -1.57 -10.57
N HIS A 157 5.61 -2.43 -9.93
CA HIS A 157 4.17 -2.55 -10.20
C HIS A 157 3.41 -1.23 -9.97
N LEU A 158 3.71 -0.50 -8.88
CA LEU A 158 3.09 0.80 -8.61
C LEU A 158 3.48 1.84 -9.67
N ASP A 159 4.77 1.92 -10.02
CA ASP A 159 5.28 2.86 -11.00
C ASP A 159 4.67 2.62 -12.40
N GLU A 160 4.55 1.37 -12.83
CA GLU A 160 3.92 0.99 -14.09
C GLU A 160 2.44 1.43 -14.13
N ASN A 161 1.69 1.19 -13.06
CA ASN A 161 0.29 1.57 -13.00
C ASN A 161 0.08 3.09 -12.89
N ILE A 162 0.93 3.80 -12.14
CA ILE A 162 0.93 5.27 -12.11
C ILE A 162 1.15 5.81 -13.52
N TRP A 163 2.17 5.33 -14.25
CA TRP A 163 2.42 5.73 -15.62
C TRP A 163 1.22 5.50 -16.54
N MET A 164 0.61 4.30 -16.50
CA MET A 164 -0.54 3.98 -17.36
C MET A 164 -1.75 4.86 -17.05
N LEU A 165 -2.04 5.12 -15.77
CA LEU A 165 -3.15 5.96 -15.34
C LEU A 165 -2.90 7.45 -15.66
N GLN A 166 -1.67 7.93 -15.49
CA GLN A 166 -1.26 9.28 -15.94
C GLN A 166 -1.45 9.44 -17.45
N ALA A 167 -1.01 8.46 -18.25
CA ALA A 167 -1.19 8.47 -19.70
C ALA A 167 -2.68 8.47 -20.12
N PHE A 168 -3.55 7.77 -19.37
CA PHE A 168 -5.00 7.85 -19.57
C PHE A 168 -5.54 9.28 -19.35
N LEU A 169 -5.00 10.00 -18.38
CA LEU A 169 -5.34 11.42 -18.13
C LEU A 169 -4.68 12.39 -19.10
N GLY A 170 -3.82 11.91 -20.03
CA GLY A 170 -3.09 12.74 -20.97
C GLY A 170 -1.87 13.45 -20.36
N LYS A 171 -1.37 12.93 -19.23
CA LYS A 171 -0.22 13.46 -18.49
C LYS A 171 1.03 12.61 -18.73
N GLU A 172 2.20 13.20 -18.50
CA GLU A 172 3.48 12.48 -18.45
C GLU A 172 3.59 11.64 -17.17
N ALA A 173 4.46 10.61 -17.19
CA ALA A 173 4.56 9.62 -16.10
C ALA A 173 4.87 10.24 -14.73
N LEU A 174 5.71 11.25 -14.67
CA LEU A 174 6.16 11.92 -13.44
C LEU A 174 5.55 13.31 -13.26
N GLU A 175 4.58 13.69 -14.10
CA GLU A 175 3.89 14.97 -13.96
C GLU A 175 3.12 15.02 -12.63
N ASP A 176 3.27 16.12 -11.89
CA ASP A 176 2.68 16.32 -10.56
C ASP A 176 3.15 15.26 -9.50
N ASP A 177 4.35 14.71 -9.64
CA ASP A 177 4.91 13.73 -8.70
C ASP A 177 6.01 14.36 -7.83
N ASP A 178 5.64 14.82 -6.63
CA ASP A 178 6.52 15.51 -5.69
C ASP A 178 7.81 14.71 -5.33
N ALA A 179 7.79 13.37 -5.48
CA ALA A 179 8.95 12.54 -5.23
C ALA A 179 10.06 12.70 -6.28
N TYR A 180 9.77 13.35 -7.40
CA TYR A 180 10.67 13.59 -8.54
C TYR A 180 10.71 15.06 -8.97
N GLU A 181 10.13 15.97 -8.17
CA GLU A 181 10.41 17.39 -8.36
C GLU A 181 11.90 17.59 -8.10
N ASP A 182 12.63 17.98 -9.14
CA ASP A 182 14.07 18.20 -9.10
C ASP A 182 14.39 19.27 -8.05
N ASP A 183 15.31 18.98 -7.12
CA ASP A 183 15.99 19.96 -6.28
C ASP A 183 16.89 20.91 -7.12
N ASP A 184 16.50 21.24 -8.35
CA ASP A 184 17.20 22.13 -9.26
C ASP A 184 16.77 23.60 -9.07
N GLU A 185 16.71 24.09 -7.83
CA GLU A 185 16.78 25.50 -7.54
C GLU A 185 17.85 25.76 -6.47
N ASP A 186 19.14 25.80 -6.95
CA ASP A 186 20.20 26.67 -6.36
C ASP A 186 21.29 26.95 -7.39
#